data_80cfb2c771369f21dcfc3a0bb6186da3
#
_entry.id   80cfb2c771369f21dcfc3a0bb6186da3
#
_cell.length_a   1.000
_cell.length_b   1.000
_cell.length_c   1.000
_cell.angle_alpha   90.00
_cell.angle_beta   90.00
_cell.angle_gamma   90.00
#
_symmetry.space_group_name_H-M   'P 1'
#
loop_
_entity.id
_entity.type
_entity.pdbx_description
1 polymer ?
#
loop_
_entity_poly.entity_id
_entity_poly.type
_entity_poly.pdbx_seq_one_letter_code
_entity_poly.pdbx_strand_id
1 'polypeptide(L)'
;MTIPYLRPLVCACALAAASSAGAADPVADFYRGKSVTLYVGFPPGGGYDLYARVFAPHFTRHIPGNPPIVIKSMLGGSGAKAAGYMSTITPQDGTSLGMFLDAMTLGKVLGGPGEFDPVKLVWIGRIVSTATVSVVWHTSPVQTIEEAKQRQILMAGTVASNTSNFIPAALNDLIGTKIRVIMGYRGSPDQALAMMRGEVNSIGGMSWEAIQTNHQDWLSESKIKVFYAQGAHRIADLPDTPALLDFAVDERSRQILGLLGSGPDIGRSVVAEPGIPAERAAALRRAFAATMADPAFVEEIRHRHLGLEPLSGEEVQHLVAASVATPAHLVEEARRYIAPRETLK
;
A
#
# COMPACT_ATOMS: atom_id res chain seq x y z
N MET A 1 45.61 -87.84 9.44
CA MET A 1 44.69 -87.20 8.47
C MET A 1 43.78 -86.29 9.25
N THR A 2 44.20 -84.99 9.37
CA THR A 2 43.63 -83.97 10.26
C THR A 2 42.85 -82.95 9.40
N ILE A 3 41.59 -82.79 9.68
CA ILE A 3 40.69 -81.83 9.01
C ILE A 3 40.73 -80.51 9.79
N PRO A 4 40.97 -79.36 9.16
CA PRO A 4 40.97 -78.08 9.87
C PRO A 4 39.54 -77.49 9.94
N TYR A 5 39.20 -77.07 11.14
CA TYR A 5 37.95 -76.35 11.44
C TYR A 5 37.95 -74.95 10.83
N LEU A 6 36.92 -74.68 10.05
CA LEU A 6 36.61 -73.36 9.49
C LEU A 6 35.81 -72.56 10.56
N ARG A 7 36.35 -71.44 11.02
CA ARG A 7 35.66 -70.47 11.88
C ARG A 7 34.83 -69.51 11.04
N PRO A 8 33.54 -69.28 11.32
CA PRO A 8 32.79 -68.21 10.62
C PRO A 8 33.15 -66.83 11.19
N LEU A 9 33.54 -65.95 10.28
CA LEU A 9 33.78 -64.53 10.52
C LEU A 9 32.38 -63.81 10.63
N VAL A 10 31.97 -63.43 11.84
CA VAL A 10 30.76 -62.64 12.01
C VAL A 10 31.10 -61.18 11.71
N CYS A 11 30.69 -60.68 10.55
CA CYS A 11 30.74 -59.29 10.20
C CYS A 11 29.61 -58.52 10.93
N ALA A 12 29.94 -57.84 12.01
CA ALA A 12 29.04 -56.89 12.67
C ALA A 12 28.96 -55.60 11.82
N CYS A 13 27.93 -55.50 11.01
CA CYS A 13 27.53 -54.22 10.37
C CYS A 13 26.90 -53.32 11.45
N ALA A 14 27.68 -52.42 12.00
CA ALA A 14 27.18 -51.32 12.82
C ALA A 14 26.46 -50.35 11.86
N LEU A 15 25.13 -50.38 11.81
CA LEU A 15 24.31 -49.33 11.24
C LEU A 15 24.51 -48.07 12.08
N ALA A 16 25.34 -47.15 11.62
CA ALA A 16 25.35 -45.78 12.12
C ALA A 16 24.06 -45.11 11.65
N ALA A 17 23.05 -45.14 12.49
CA ALA A 17 21.88 -44.27 12.38
C ALA A 17 22.37 -42.82 12.58
N ALA A 18 22.72 -42.16 11.48
CA ALA A 18 22.90 -40.73 11.46
C ALA A 18 21.54 -40.08 11.76
N SER A 19 21.29 -39.83 13.04
CA SER A 19 20.22 -38.93 13.45
C SER A 19 20.52 -37.58 12.80
N SER A 20 19.81 -37.24 11.71
CA SER A 20 19.74 -35.86 11.22
C SER A 20 19.04 -35.07 12.33
N ALA A 21 19.83 -34.59 13.30
CA ALA A 21 19.38 -33.51 14.16
C ALA A 21 18.99 -32.38 13.22
N GLY A 22 17.68 -32.17 13.04
CA GLY A 22 17.17 -31.05 12.29
C GLY A 22 17.88 -29.82 12.81
N ALA A 23 18.62 -29.14 11.92
CA ALA A 23 19.30 -27.90 12.29
C ALA A 23 18.26 -27.01 12.96
N ALA A 24 18.50 -26.64 14.22
CA ALA A 24 17.62 -25.71 14.93
C ALA A 24 17.44 -24.48 14.06
N ASP A 25 16.19 -24.12 13.73
CA ASP A 25 15.91 -22.87 13.02
C ASP A 25 15.92 -21.73 14.03
N PRO A 26 16.99 -20.90 14.06
CA PRO A 26 17.12 -19.82 15.05
C PRO A 26 15.97 -18.82 15.00
N VAL A 27 15.33 -18.67 13.82
CA VAL A 27 14.19 -17.79 13.66
C VAL A 27 12.93 -18.41 14.30
N ALA A 28 12.72 -19.71 14.08
CA ALA A 28 11.62 -20.42 14.71
C ALA A 28 11.78 -20.46 16.25
N ASP A 29 13.01 -20.67 16.73
CA ASP A 29 13.30 -20.65 18.17
C ASP A 29 13.07 -19.27 18.78
N PHE A 30 13.44 -18.21 18.05
CA PHE A 30 13.20 -16.83 18.49
C PHE A 30 11.71 -16.52 18.64
N TYR A 31 10.88 -16.89 17.67
CA TYR A 31 9.44 -16.58 17.70
C TYR A 31 8.62 -17.52 18.60
N ARG A 32 9.14 -18.68 18.95
CA ARG A 32 8.43 -19.64 19.81
C ARG A 32 8.11 -19.05 21.18
N GLY A 33 6.81 -19.02 21.53
CA GLY A 33 6.32 -18.46 22.79
C GLY A 33 6.28 -16.93 22.84
N LYS A 34 6.65 -16.23 21.76
CA LYS A 34 6.46 -14.78 21.64
C LYS A 34 5.19 -14.44 20.86
N SER A 35 4.73 -13.22 20.99
CA SER A 35 3.69 -12.62 20.15
C SER A 35 4.28 -11.52 19.29
N VAL A 36 3.76 -11.37 18.07
CA VAL A 36 4.05 -10.25 17.18
C VAL A 36 2.91 -9.24 17.31
N THR A 37 3.23 -7.95 17.39
CA THR A 37 2.22 -6.89 17.38
C THR A 37 2.13 -6.26 15.99
N LEU A 38 0.92 -6.25 15.41
CA LEU A 38 0.64 -5.52 14.16
C LEU A 38 -0.06 -4.20 14.50
N TYR A 39 0.67 -3.09 14.38
CA TYR A 39 0.15 -1.74 14.58
C TYR A 39 -0.60 -1.28 13.34
N VAL A 40 -1.88 -0.95 13.48
CA VAL A 40 -2.72 -0.40 12.42
C VAL A 40 -2.94 1.08 12.67
N GLY A 41 -2.59 1.93 11.69
CA GLY A 41 -2.68 3.38 11.80
C GLY A 41 -4.11 3.96 11.78
N PHE A 42 -5.14 3.10 11.82
CA PHE A 42 -6.55 3.45 11.66
C PHE A 42 -7.44 2.88 12.76
N PRO A 43 -8.65 3.45 12.94
CA PRO A 43 -9.62 2.90 13.86
C PRO A 43 -10.13 1.53 13.39
N PRO A 44 -10.59 0.69 14.32
CA PRO A 44 -11.25 -0.56 14.00
C PRO A 44 -12.45 -0.38 13.05
N GLY A 45 -12.65 -1.37 12.15
CA GLY A 45 -13.76 -1.40 11.21
C GLY A 45 -13.50 -0.71 9.87
N GLY A 46 -12.36 -0.04 9.69
CA GLY A 46 -11.95 0.51 8.40
C GLY A 46 -11.24 -0.52 7.51
N GLY A 47 -10.99 -0.17 6.23
CA GLY A 47 -10.37 -1.07 5.27
C GLY A 47 -9.01 -1.62 5.71
N TYR A 48 -8.16 -0.81 6.33
CA TYR A 48 -6.87 -1.27 6.87
C TYR A 48 -7.04 -2.27 8.03
N ASP A 49 -7.98 -2.04 8.94
CA ASP A 49 -8.28 -2.98 10.03
C ASP A 49 -8.86 -4.30 9.49
N LEU A 50 -9.73 -4.24 8.48
CA LEU A 50 -10.28 -5.41 7.81
C LEU A 50 -9.17 -6.27 7.19
N TYR A 51 -8.29 -5.66 6.39
CA TYR A 51 -7.15 -6.37 5.81
C TYR A 51 -6.22 -6.94 6.88
N ALA A 52 -5.92 -6.20 7.94
CA ALA A 52 -5.10 -6.68 9.04
C ALA A 52 -5.70 -7.93 9.71
N ARG A 53 -7.03 -7.94 9.94
CA ARG A 53 -7.75 -9.06 10.57
C ARG A 53 -7.85 -10.29 9.68
N VAL A 54 -7.97 -10.10 8.38
CA VAL A 54 -7.95 -11.21 7.41
C VAL A 54 -6.53 -11.75 7.26
N PHE A 55 -5.54 -10.87 7.15
CA PHE A 55 -4.14 -11.23 6.92
C PHE A 55 -3.48 -11.94 8.11
N ALA A 56 -3.64 -11.41 9.32
CA ALA A 56 -2.87 -11.85 10.49
C ALA A 56 -2.99 -13.36 10.81
N PRO A 57 -4.19 -13.99 10.79
CA PRO A 57 -4.32 -15.43 11.06
C PRO A 57 -3.61 -16.31 10.03
N HIS A 58 -3.62 -15.90 8.77
CA HIS A 58 -2.92 -16.63 7.70
C HIS A 58 -1.41 -16.42 7.80
N PHE A 59 -0.97 -15.19 8.01
CA PHE A 59 0.44 -14.84 8.10
C PHE A 59 1.15 -15.54 9.27
N THR A 60 0.50 -15.62 10.44
CA THR A 60 1.00 -16.37 11.61
C THR A 60 1.45 -17.79 11.23
N ARG A 61 0.68 -18.49 10.40
CA ARG A 61 0.96 -19.90 10.03
C ARG A 61 2.23 -20.07 9.21
N HIS A 62 2.65 -19.02 8.54
CA HIS A 62 3.85 -19.02 7.68
C HIS A 62 5.09 -18.44 8.35
N ILE A 63 4.95 -17.76 9.49
CA ILE A 63 6.10 -17.30 10.27
C ILE A 63 6.72 -18.49 11.01
N PRO A 64 8.03 -18.75 10.90
CA PRO A 64 8.68 -19.79 11.68
C PRO A 64 8.41 -19.62 13.16
N GLY A 65 8.01 -20.71 13.86
CA GLY A 65 7.60 -20.66 15.27
C GLY A 65 6.13 -20.29 15.52
N ASN A 66 5.38 -19.92 14.49
CA ASN A 66 3.94 -19.61 14.50
C ASN A 66 3.51 -18.63 15.61
N PRO A 67 4.17 -17.47 15.76
CA PRO A 67 3.83 -16.52 16.82
C PRO A 67 2.42 -15.97 16.62
N PRO A 68 1.58 -15.86 17.64
CA PRO A 68 0.30 -15.18 17.53
C PRO A 68 0.51 -13.70 17.18
N ILE A 69 -0.35 -13.16 16.29
CA ILE A 69 -0.32 -11.75 15.92
C ILE A 69 -1.43 -11.01 16.65
N VAL A 70 -1.04 -10.00 17.42
CA VAL A 70 -1.95 -9.11 18.16
C VAL A 70 -2.10 -7.81 17.39
N ILE A 71 -3.31 -7.50 16.94
CA ILE A 71 -3.60 -6.25 16.21
C ILE A 71 -3.86 -5.14 17.23
N LYS A 72 -3.14 -4.02 17.10
CA LYS A 72 -3.32 -2.81 17.92
C LYS A 72 -3.53 -1.59 17.04
N SER A 73 -4.64 -0.90 17.22
CA SER A 73 -4.86 0.40 16.59
C SER A 73 -4.01 1.48 17.29
N MET A 74 -3.24 2.23 16.50
CA MET A 74 -2.47 3.38 16.98
C MET A 74 -2.70 4.58 16.07
N LEU A 75 -3.68 5.41 16.40
CA LEU A 75 -4.15 6.52 15.60
C LEU A 75 -3.21 7.73 15.68
N GLY A 76 -3.09 8.46 14.58
CA GLY A 76 -2.38 9.73 14.49
C GLY A 76 -1.51 9.87 13.25
N GLY A 77 -1.67 11.01 12.53
CA GLY A 77 -0.87 11.36 11.37
C GLY A 77 -0.88 10.29 10.27
N SER A 78 -2.02 9.68 9.99
CA SER A 78 -2.14 8.64 8.95
C SER A 78 -1.22 7.42 9.15
N GLY A 79 -0.87 7.12 10.41
CA GLY A 79 0.08 6.07 10.79
C GLY A 79 1.48 6.58 11.18
N ALA A 80 1.77 7.86 10.99
CA ALA A 80 3.08 8.45 11.34
C ALA A 80 3.43 8.28 12.83
N LYS A 81 2.42 8.35 13.73
CA LYS A 81 2.61 8.08 15.15
C LYS A 81 3.07 6.64 15.41
N ALA A 82 2.42 5.67 14.75
CA ALA A 82 2.77 4.27 14.92
C ALA A 82 4.14 3.96 14.29
N ALA A 83 4.45 4.52 13.11
CA ALA A 83 5.75 4.39 12.48
C ALA A 83 6.87 4.98 13.35
N GLY A 84 6.67 6.16 13.94
CA GLY A 84 7.61 6.77 14.90
C GLY A 84 7.80 5.89 16.15
N TYR A 85 6.71 5.40 16.72
CA TYR A 85 6.75 4.48 17.87
C TYR A 85 7.54 3.20 17.56
N MET A 86 7.31 2.60 16.40
CA MET A 86 8.06 1.43 15.95
C MET A 86 9.54 1.74 15.70
N SER A 87 9.85 2.94 15.23
CA SER A 87 11.22 3.32 14.93
C SER A 87 12.05 3.66 16.17
N THR A 88 11.41 4.08 17.28
CA THR A 88 12.12 4.66 18.44
C THR A 88 11.89 3.93 19.76
N ILE A 89 10.76 3.23 19.92
CA ILE A 89 10.33 2.68 21.22
C ILE A 89 10.28 1.15 21.21
N THR A 90 9.77 0.53 20.12
CA THR A 90 9.67 -0.94 20.10
C THR A 90 11.04 -1.61 20.01
N PRO A 91 11.17 -2.87 20.49
CA PRO A 91 12.35 -3.67 20.22
C PRO A 91 12.57 -3.78 18.71
N GLN A 92 13.83 -3.66 18.29
CA GLN A 92 14.23 -3.78 16.88
C GLN A 92 14.55 -5.26 16.55
N ASP A 93 13.59 -6.15 16.81
CA ASP A 93 13.83 -7.60 16.83
C ASP A 93 12.89 -8.44 15.95
N GLY A 94 11.95 -7.82 15.25
CA GLY A 94 10.97 -8.49 14.39
C GLY A 94 9.65 -8.82 15.08
N THR A 95 9.42 -8.33 16.28
CA THR A 95 8.15 -8.54 17.01
C THR A 95 7.15 -7.40 16.80
N SER A 96 7.50 -6.36 16.04
CA SER A 96 6.63 -5.22 15.75
C SER A 96 6.45 -5.05 14.24
N LEU A 97 5.22 -5.11 13.80
CA LEU A 97 4.82 -4.87 12.41
C LEU A 97 3.88 -3.67 12.33
N GLY A 98 3.80 -3.06 11.18
CA GLY A 98 2.91 -1.94 10.92
C GLY A 98 2.12 -2.11 9.62
N MET A 99 0.89 -1.58 9.62
CA MET A 99 0.08 -1.37 8.42
C MET A 99 -0.48 0.05 8.49
N PHE A 100 0.05 0.94 7.65
CA PHE A 100 -0.18 2.37 7.70
C PHE A 100 -0.83 2.87 6.41
N LEU A 101 -1.28 4.13 6.42
CA LEU A 101 -1.80 4.75 5.21
C LEU A 101 -0.69 4.82 4.16
N ASP A 102 -1.04 4.45 2.96
CA ASP A 102 -0.20 4.52 1.77
C ASP A 102 0.43 5.91 1.55
N ALA A 103 -0.32 6.99 1.83
CA ALA A 103 0.16 8.37 1.77
C ALA A 103 1.15 8.77 2.90
N MET A 104 1.44 7.89 3.86
CA MET A 104 2.37 8.20 4.97
C MET A 104 3.77 8.53 4.45
N THR A 105 4.27 7.77 3.49
CA THR A 105 5.58 7.99 2.87
C THR A 105 5.63 9.34 2.16
N LEU A 106 4.63 9.62 1.31
CA LEU A 106 4.49 10.92 0.64
C LEU A 106 4.44 12.05 1.66
N GLY A 107 3.60 11.91 2.69
CA GLY A 107 3.50 12.91 3.77
C GLY A 107 4.86 13.18 4.42
N LYS A 108 5.67 12.16 4.67
CA LYS A 108 7.01 12.31 5.25
C LYS A 108 7.99 13.01 4.32
N VAL A 109 8.02 12.63 3.04
CA VAL A 109 8.86 13.29 2.02
C VAL A 109 8.51 14.77 1.92
N LEU A 110 7.24 15.13 2.05
CA LEU A 110 6.77 16.51 2.01
C LEU A 110 6.93 17.28 3.34
N GLY A 111 7.67 16.71 4.31
CA GLY A 111 7.97 17.37 5.59
C GLY A 111 6.91 17.18 6.67
N GLY A 112 6.03 16.20 6.51
CA GLY A 112 5.02 15.83 7.50
C GLY A 112 5.61 15.31 8.82
N PRO A 113 4.79 15.23 9.88
CA PRO A 113 5.21 14.86 11.22
C PRO A 113 5.61 13.39 11.35
N GLY A 114 6.30 13.08 12.44
CA GLY A 114 6.67 11.72 12.85
C GLY A 114 8.19 11.49 12.86
N GLU A 115 8.66 10.78 13.88
CA GLU A 115 10.09 10.45 14.06
C GLU A 115 10.40 9.08 13.44
N PHE A 116 10.30 8.99 12.12
CA PHE A 116 10.64 7.80 11.35
C PHE A 116 11.24 8.18 10.00
N ASP A 117 11.98 7.25 9.43
CA ASP A 117 12.51 7.33 8.08
C ASP A 117 11.88 6.19 7.25
N PRO A 118 11.09 6.49 6.21
CA PRO A 118 10.41 5.46 5.41
C PRO A 118 11.37 4.46 4.75
N VAL A 119 12.58 4.91 4.41
CA VAL A 119 13.60 4.06 3.78
C VAL A 119 14.21 3.07 4.78
N LYS A 120 14.28 3.44 6.06
CA LYS A 120 14.83 2.59 7.12
C LYS A 120 13.82 1.56 7.63
N LEU A 121 12.53 1.78 7.45
CA LEU A 121 11.53 0.76 7.71
C LEU A 121 11.78 -0.45 6.78
N VAL A 122 11.61 -1.64 7.31
CA VAL A 122 11.78 -2.87 6.53
C VAL A 122 10.45 -3.27 5.92
N TRP A 123 10.29 -3.04 4.63
CA TRP A 123 9.07 -3.39 3.91
C TRP A 123 9.00 -4.90 3.72
N ILE A 124 7.92 -5.50 4.19
CA ILE A 124 7.68 -6.95 4.17
C ILE A 124 6.94 -7.36 2.91
N GLY A 125 5.99 -6.55 2.46
CA GLY A 125 5.26 -6.71 1.20
C GLY A 125 3.97 -5.91 1.18
N ARG A 126 3.39 -5.76 -0.01
CA ARG A 126 2.07 -5.15 -0.24
C ARG A 126 1.04 -6.24 -0.50
N ILE A 127 -0.12 -6.16 0.13
CA ILE A 127 -1.24 -7.07 -0.11
C ILE A 127 -2.02 -6.63 -1.36
N VAL A 128 -2.29 -5.32 -1.47
CA VAL A 128 -3.07 -4.73 -2.55
C VAL A 128 -2.73 -3.26 -2.72
N SER A 129 -2.82 -2.74 -3.94
CA SER A 129 -2.81 -1.31 -4.22
C SER A 129 -4.05 -0.63 -3.64
N THR A 130 -3.98 0.68 -3.41
CA THR A 130 -5.18 1.45 -3.06
C THR A 130 -5.69 2.17 -4.29
N ALA A 131 -6.45 1.46 -5.10
CA ALA A 131 -6.99 1.97 -6.34
C ALA A 131 -7.91 3.16 -6.09
N THR A 132 -7.38 4.37 -6.28
CA THR A 132 -8.12 5.63 -6.21
C THR A 132 -8.25 6.22 -7.61
N VAL A 133 -9.45 6.60 -8.00
CA VAL A 133 -9.75 7.15 -9.33
C VAL A 133 -10.43 8.51 -9.23
N SER A 134 -10.19 9.35 -10.23
CA SER A 134 -11.04 10.49 -10.53
C SER A 134 -12.12 10.04 -11.52
N VAL A 135 -13.34 10.51 -11.35
CA VAL A 135 -14.46 10.16 -12.24
C VAL A 135 -15.17 11.40 -12.74
N VAL A 136 -15.69 11.31 -13.95
CA VAL A 136 -16.56 12.35 -14.55
C VAL A 136 -17.96 11.81 -14.78
N TRP A 137 -18.96 12.67 -14.61
CA TRP A 137 -20.33 12.33 -14.86
C TRP A 137 -20.63 12.29 -16.37
N HIS A 138 -21.47 11.38 -16.82
CA HIS A 138 -21.76 11.16 -18.25
C HIS A 138 -22.26 12.41 -18.99
N THR A 139 -22.91 13.36 -18.29
CA THR A 139 -23.39 14.61 -18.91
C THR A 139 -22.35 15.73 -18.90
N SER A 140 -21.15 15.49 -18.35
CA SER A 140 -20.08 16.50 -18.36
C SER A 140 -19.65 16.83 -19.79
N PRO A 141 -19.47 18.12 -20.12
CA PRO A 141 -18.93 18.50 -21.43
C PRO A 141 -17.43 18.20 -21.61
N VAL A 142 -16.79 17.69 -20.57
CA VAL A 142 -15.37 17.28 -20.53
C VAL A 142 -15.31 15.83 -20.05
N GLN A 143 -14.85 14.93 -20.89
CA GLN A 143 -14.80 13.50 -20.65
C GLN A 143 -13.38 12.91 -20.67
N THR A 144 -12.38 13.72 -21.04
CA THR A 144 -10.98 13.31 -21.15
C THR A 144 -10.03 14.41 -20.65
N ILE A 145 -8.81 14.05 -20.29
CA ILE A 145 -7.78 15.03 -19.88
C ILE A 145 -7.46 15.98 -21.02
N GLU A 146 -7.46 15.53 -22.28
CA GLU A 146 -7.22 16.39 -23.43
C GLU A 146 -8.33 17.45 -23.58
N GLU A 147 -9.58 17.08 -23.36
CA GLU A 147 -10.68 18.05 -23.33
C GLU A 147 -10.56 19.01 -22.14
N ALA A 148 -10.05 18.53 -20.98
CA ALA A 148 -9.80 19.38 -19.81
C ALA A 148 -8.69 20.41 -20.03
N LYS A 149 -7.79 20.23 -21.00
CA LYS A 149 -6.84 21.26 -21.43
C LYS A 149 -7.53 22.39 -22.21
N GLN A 150 -8.62 22.08 -22.87
CA GLN A 150 -9.37 23.05 -23.69
C GLN A 150 -10.49 23.73 -22.94
N ARG A 151 -11.19 23.01 -22.09
CA ARG A 151 -12.38 23.47 -21.38
C ARG A 151 -12.24 23.29 -19.88
N GLN A 152 -12.86 24.20 -19.11
CA GLN A 152 -12.95 24.09 -17.67
C GLN A 152 -13.88 22.95 -17.26
N ILE A 153 -13.48 22.19 -16.25
CA ILE A 153 -14.29 21.19 -15.56
C ILE A 153 -14.36 21.52 -14.07
N LEU A 154 -15.55 21.43 -13.47
CA LEU A 154 -15.74 21.58 -12.02
C LEU A 154 -15.58 20.22 -11.35
N MET A 155 -14.70 20.13 -10.38
CA MET A 155 -14.35 18.91 -9.68
C MET A 155 -14.59 19.05 -8.17
N ALA A 156 -15.32 18.11 -7.57
CA ALA A 156 -15.50 18.08 -6.12
C ALA A 156 -14.20 17.63 -5.44
N GLY A 157 -13.79 18.39 -4.43
CA GLY A 157 -12.62 18.10 -3.59
C GLY A 157 -12.92 18.23 -2.10
N THR A 158 -12.05 17.71 -1.25
CA THR A 158 -12.20 17.76 0.21
C THR A 158 -11.37 18.88 0.83
N VAL A 159 -10.21 18.55 1.38
CA VAL A 159 -9.25 19.48 1.99
C VAL A 159 -7.99 19.61 1.13
N ALA A 160 -7.26 20.72 1.25
CA ALA A 160 -6.11 21.02 0.40
C ALA A 160 -5.06 19.90 0.33
N SER A 161 -4.81 19.21 1.44
CA SER A 161 -3.85 18.11 1.56
C SER A 161 -4.35 16.76 1.02
N ASN A 162 -5.56 16.70 0.44
CA ASN A 162 -6.11 15.49 -0.14
C ASN A 162 -5.76 15.41 -1.64
N THR A 163 -5.58 14.18 -2.16
CA THR A 163 -5.31 13.91 -3.57
C THR A 163 -6.33 14.53 -4.51
N SER A 164 -7.60 14.63 -4.08
CA SER A 164 -8.67 15.28 -4.83
C SER A 164 -8.42 16.77 -5.12
N ASN A 165 -7.46 17.39 -4.45
CA ASN A 165 -7.11 18.80 -4.64
C ASN A 165 -5.73 18.98 -5.24
N PHE A 166 -4.71 18.34 -4.69
CA PHE A 166 -3.34 18.61 -5.13
C PHE A 166 -3.00 17.95 -6.47
N ILE A 167 -3.58 16.79 -6.81
CA ILE A 167 -3.36 16.18 -8.13
C ILE A 167 -3.92 17.05 -9.25
N PRO A 168 -5.20 17.52 -9.21
CA PRO A 168 -5.69 18.48 -10.20
C PRO A 168 -4.86 19.76 -10.29
N ALA A 169 -4.36 20.26 -9.14
CA ALA A 169 -3.50 21.44 -9.13
C ALA A 169 -2.18 21.19 -9.87
N ALA A 170 -1.57 20.00 -9.67
CA ALA A 170 -0.36 19.59 -10.38
C ALA A 170 -0.63 19.40 -11.89
N LEU A 171 -1.74 18.75 -12.27
CA LEU A 171 -2.10 18.58 -13.68
C LEU A 171 -2.35 19.92 -14.38
N ASN A 172 -2.98 20.88 -13.70
CA ASN A 172 -3.17 22.22 -14.26
C ASN A 172 -1.83 22.91 -14.57
N ASP A 173 -0.84 22.80 -13.66
CA ASP A 173 0.46 23.41 -13.82
C ASP A 173 1.35 22.68 -14.83
N LEU A 174 1.41 21.35 -14.72
CA LEU A 174 2.36 20.53 -15.48
C LEU A 174 1.95 20.29 -16.93
N ILE A 175 0.63 20.16 -17.19
CA ILE A 175 0.11 19.80 -18.52
C ILE A 175 -1.00 20.71 -19.03
N GLY A 176 -1.30 21.79 -18.31
CA GLY A 176 -2.21 22.85 -18.76
C GLY A 176 -3.70 22.49 -18.72
N THR A 177 -4.12 21.56 -17.85
CA THR A 177 -5.56 21.30 -17.64
C THR A 177 -6.25 22.49 -16.99
N LYS A 178 -7.57 22.58 -17.16
CA LYS A 178 -8.42 23.66 -16.61
C LYS A 178 -9.39 23.09 -15.57
N ILE A 179 -8.85 22.30 -14.62
CA ILE A 179 -9.64 21.68 -13.55
C ILE A 179 -9.83 22.70 -12.42
N ARG A 180 -11.07 23.09 -12.16
CA ARG A 180 -11.43 23.95 -11.02
C ARG A 180 -12.00 23.09 -9.91
N VAL A 181 -11.24 22.97 -8.82
CA VAL A 181 -11.68 22.20 -7.65
C VAL A 181 -12.56 23.05 -6.75
N ILE A 182 -13.74 22.54 -6.42
CA ILE A 182 -14.65 23.09 -5.42
C ILE A 182 -14.40 22.30 -4.14
N MET A 183 -13.78 22.95 -3.16
CA MET A 183 -13.38 22.33 -1.88
C MET A 183 -14.51 22.40 -0.85
N GLY A 184 -14.36 21.58 0.21
CA GLY A 184 -15.24 21.62 1.39
C GLY A 184 -16.22 20.48 1.51
N TYR A 185 -16.26 19.56 0.57
CA TYR A 185 -17.02 18.33 0.71
C TYR A 185 -16.43 17.45 1.79
N ARG A 186 -17.25 16.87 2.68
CA ARG A 186 -16.79 16.07 3.83
C ARG A 186 -16.24 14.70 3.45
N GLY A 187 -16.52 14.23 2.24
CA GLY A 187 -16.05 12.93 1.74
C GLY A 187 -16.81 12.49 0.49
N SER A 188 -16.53 11.28 0.04
CA SER A 188 -17.09 10.73 -1.20
C SER A 188 -18.63 10.74 -1.28
N PRO A 189 -19.41 10.49 -0.21
CA PRO A 189 -20.87 10.56 -0.31
C PRO A 189 -21.37 11.96 -0.66
N ASP A 190 -20.83 13.01 -0.05
CA ASP A 190 -21.22 14.40 -0.34
C ASP A 190 -20.81 14.79 -1.76
N GLN A 191 -19.62 14.37 -2.21
CA GLN A 191 -19.11 14.61 -3.56
C GLN A 191 -19.98 13.89 -4.61
N ALA A 192 -20.38 12.64 -4.35
CA ALA A 192 -21.26 11.87 -5.20
C ALA A 192 -22.61 12.55 -5.38
N LEU A 193 -23.21 13.01 -4.28
CA LEU A 193 -24.49 13.71 -4.32
C LEU A 193 -24.42 15.02 -5.11
N ALA A 194 -23.36 15.81 -4.92
CA ALA A 194 -23.13 17.05 -5.66
C ALA A 194 -22.97 16.80 -7.18
N MET A 195 -22.23 15.75 -7.55
CA MET A 195 -22.07 15.35 -8.95
C MET A 195 -23.39 14.90 -9.58
N MET A 196 -24.17 14.07 -8.89
CA MET A 196 -25.50 13.62 -9.35
C MET A 196 -26.50 14.76 -9.52
N ARG A 197 -26.37 15.84 -8.72
CA ARG A 197 -27.20 17.05 -8.81
C ARG A 197 -26.72 18.05 -9.85
N GLY A 198 -25.56 17.80 -10.49
CA GLY A 198 -24.98 18.70 -11.47
C GLY A 198 -24.33 19.95 -10.87
N GLU A 199 -24.05 19.98 -9.55
CA GLU A 199 -23.32 21.06 -8.89
C GLU A 199 -21.85 21.07 -9.31
N VAL A 200 -21.30 19.87 -9.58
CA VAL A 200 -19.97 19.64 -10.15
C VAL A 200 -20.06 18.60 -11.27
N ASN A 201 -19.03 18.55 -12.11
CA ASN A 201 -18.98 17.61 -13.24
C ASN A 201 -18.22 16.31 -12.91
N SER A 202 -17.40 16.33 -11.85
CA SER A 202 -16.44 15.27 -11.56
C SER A 202 -16.13 15.19 -10.07
N ILE A 203 -15.59 14.05 -9.66
CA ILE A 203 -15.06 13.81 -8.30
C ILE A 203 -13.55 13.63 -8.41
N GLY A 204 -12.80 14.36 -7.58
CA GLY A 204 -11.34 14.38 -7.62
C GLY A 204 -10.66 13.11 -7.10
N GLY A 205 -11.33 12.32 -6.28
CA GLY A 205 -10.75 11.07 -5.76
C GLY A 205 -11.80 10.20 -5.07
N MET A 206 -11.93 8.96 -5.54
CA MET A 206 -12.84 7.96 -4.99
C MET A 206 -12.20 6.58 -5.07
N SER A 207 -12.37 5.75 -4.05
CA SER A 207 -11.91 4.36 -4.10
C SER A 207 -12.65 3.61 -5.22
N TRP A 208 -11.91 2.92 -6.07
CA TRP A 208 -12.47 2.08 -7.12
C TRP A 208 -13.33 0.96 -6.54
N GLU A 209 -12.86 0.32 -5.48
CA GLU A 209 -13.60 -0.69 -4.71
C GLU A 209 -14.94 -0.14 -4.17
N ALA A 210 -14.94 1.11 -3.67
CA ALA A 210 -16.16 1.75 -3.20
C ALA A 210 -17.15 2.04 -4.35
N ILE A 211 -16.68 2.35 -5.54
CA ILE A 211 -17.53 2.50 -6.74
C ILE A 211 -18.16 1.16 -7.11
N GLN A 212 -17.35 0.11 -7.18
CA GLN A 212 -17.82 -1.24 -7.52
C GLN A 212 -18.83 -1.79 -6.52
N THR A 213 -18.72 -1.41 -5.23
CA THR A 213 -19.59 -1.90 -4.16
C THR A 213 -20.86 -1.06 -3.98
N ASN A 214 -20.71 0.27 -3.94
CA ASN A 214 -21.78 1.18 -3.51
C ASN A 214 -22.46 1.93 -4.67
N HIS A 215 -21.89 1.88 -5.87
CA HIS A 215 -22.35 2.62 -7.04
C HIS A 215 -22.35 1.75 -8.30
N GLN A 216 -22.82 0.50 -8.17
CA GLN A 216 -22.90 -0.45 -9.30
C GLN A 216 -23.75 0.09 -10.47
N ASP A 217 -24.80 0.86 -10.15
CA ASP A 217 -25.62 1.54 -11.15
C ASP A 217 -24.84 2.55 -12.01
N TRP A 218 -23.81 3.19 -11.45
CA TRP A 218 -22.97 4.10 -12.22
C TRP A 218 -22.19 3.39 -13.31
N LEU A 219 -21.77 2.14 -13.03
CA LEU A 219 -21.00 1.31 -13.98
C LEU A 219 -21.94 0.66 -15.00
N SER A 220 -23.01 -0.01 -14.53
CA SER A 220 -23.93 -0.75 -15.39
C SER A 220 -24.74 0.14 -16.36
N GLU A 221 -25.03 1.39 -15.94
CA GLU A 221 -25.75 2.37 -16.75
C GLU A 221 -24.80 3.39 -17.41
N SER A 222 -23.48 3.18 -17.33
CA SER A 222 -22.45 4.08 -17.89
C SER A 222 -22.64 5.54 -17.47
N LYS A 223 -23.07 5.78 -16.21
CA LYS A 223 -23.27 7.13 -15.64
C LYS A 223 -21.98 7.87 -15.36
N ILE A 224 -20.87 7.14 -15.22
CA ILE A 224 -19.55 7.70 -15.03
C ILE A 224 -18.57 7.17 -16.06
N LYS A 225 -17.53 7.99 -16.32
CA LYS A 225 -16.30 7.56 -16.95
C LYS A 225 -15.16 7.77 -15.96
N VAL A 226 -14.27 6.81 -15.83
CA VAL A 226 -13.04 6.99 -15.07
C VAL A 226 -12.15 7.96 -15.83
N PHE A 227 -11.80 9.07 -15.17
CA PHE A 227 -11.08 10.18 -15.78
C PHE A 227 -9.58 9.90 -15.80
N TYR A 228 -9.04 9.47 -14.64
CA TYR A 228 -7.69 8.97 -14.47
C TYR A 228 -7.54 8.21 -13.15
N ALA A 229 -6.57 7.32 -13.09
CA ALA A 229 -6.10 6.70 -11.85
C ALA A 229 -5.14 7.66 -11.13
N GLN A 230 -5.25 7.76 -9.81
CA GLN A 230 -4.42 8.65 -8.99
C GLN A 230 -3.08 8.05 -8.57
N GLY A 231 -2.84 6.77 -8.85
CA GLY A 231 -1.53 6.14 -8.71
C GLY A 231 -0.55 6.60 -9.79
N ALA A 232 0.74 6.37 -9.58
CA ALA A 232 1.74 6.57 -10.61
C ALA A 232 1.49 5.62 -11.79
N HIS A 233 1.05 4.39 -11.52
CA HIS A 233 0.80 3.34 -12.49
C HIS A 233 -0.70 3.03 -12.67
N ARG A 234 -1.03 2.40 -13.79
CA ARG A 234 -2.41 1.99 -14.10
C ARG A 234 -2.92 0.93 -13.15
N ILE A 235 -4.25 0.94 -12.92
CA ILE A 235 -4.94 -0.07 -12.13
C ILE A 235 -5.18 -1.30 -13.01
N ALA A 236 -4.93 -2.50 -12.49
CA ALA A 236 -5.09 -3.76 -13.24
C ALA A 236 -6.52 -3.96 -13.78
N ASP A 237 -7.54 -3.60 -12.99
CA ASP A 237 -8.95 -3.67 -13.40
C ASP A 237 -9.33 -2.62 -14.45
N LEU A 238 -8.49 -1.62 -14.68
CA LEU A 238 -8.73 -0.47 -15.56
C LEU A 238 -7.55 -0.22 -16.50
N PRO A 239 -7.16 -1.20 -17.33
CA PRO A 239 -5.93 -1.12 -18.14
C PRO A 239 -5.93 0.03 -19.15
N ASP A 240 -7.11 0.47 -19.60
CA ASP A 240 -7.27 1.56 -20.56
C ASP A 240 -7.36 2.96 -19.90
N THR A 241 -7.48 3.01 -18.56
CA THR A 241 -7.52 4.27 -17.82
C THR A 241 -6.12 4.80 -17.60
N PRO A 242 -5.82 6.05 -18.01
CA PRO A 242 -4.50 6.62 -17.79
C PRO A 242 -4.22 6.84 -16.30
N ALA A 243 -2.96 6.62 -15.91
CA ALA A 243 -2.43 6.93 -14.59
C ALA A 243 -1.57 8.21 -14.64
N LEU A 244 -1.11 8.69 -13.49
CA LEU A 244 -0.41 9.98 -13.44
C LEU A 244 0.85 10.01 -14.31
N LEU A 245 1.63 8.92 -14.37
CA LEU A 245 2.85 8.89 -15.21
C LEU A 245 2.57 8.93 -16.72
N ASP A 246 1.37 8.52 -17.15
CA ASP A 246 0.98 8.63 -18.56
C ASP A 246 0.82 10.10 -19.02
N PHE A 247 0.68 11.03 -18.06
CA PHE A 247 0.59 12.48 -18.36
C PHE A 247 1.93 13.20 -18.30
N ALA A 248 3.02 12.52 -17.98
CA ALA A 248 4.34 13.14 -17.90
C ALA A 248 4.83 13.55 -19.30
N VAL A 249 5.13 14.84 -19.47
CA VAL A 249 5.61 15.42 -20.74
C VAL A 249 7.13 15.61 -20.77
N ASP A 250 7.77 15.57 -19.60
CA ASP A 250 9.20 15.70 -19.39
C ASP A 250 9.64 15.02 -18.08
N GLU A 251 10.93 15.01 -17.79
CA GLU A 251 11.47 14.38 -16.58
C GLU A 251 11.00 15.09 -15.30
N ARG A 252 10.84 16.42 -15.31
CA ARG A 252 10.31 17.18 -14.18
C ARG A 252 8.89 16.72 -13.84
N SER A 253 7.99 16.70 -14.82
CA SER A 253 6.61 16.24 -14.62
C SER A 253 6.54 14.78 -14.22
N ARG A 254 7.42 13.92 -14.76
CA ARG A 254 7.52 12.51 -14.42
C ARG A 254 7.84 12.33 -12.92
N GLN A 255 8.84 13.03 -12.43
CA GLN A 255 9.26 12.93 -11.02
C GLN A 255 8.20 13.50 -10.07
N ILE A 256 7.58 14.62 -10.39
CA ILE A 256 6.51 15.22 -9.56
C ILE A 256 5.27 14.32 -9.55
N LEU A 257 4.79 13.87 -10.70
CA LEU A 257 3.60 13.02 -10.79
C LEU A 257 3.86 11.65 -10.16
N GLY A 258 5.07 11.09 -10.33
CA GLY A 258 5.49 9.86 -9.65
C GLY A 258 5.49 10.01 -8.13
N LEU A 259 6.01 11.12 -7.60
CA LEU A 259 5.98 11.42 -6.17
C LEU A 259 4.54 11.54 -5.65
N LEU A 260 3.71 12.36 -6.31
CA LEU A 260 2.32 12.60 -5.90
C LEU A 260 1.44 11.35 -6.00
N GLY A 261 1.73 10.47 -6.98
CA GLY A 261 1.02 9.21 -7.20
C GLY A 261 1.61 7.99 -6.47
N SER A 262 2.66 8.16 -5.66
CA SER A 262 3.35 7.03 -5.02
C SER A 262 2.52 6.30 -3.96
N GLY A 263 1.58 7.00 -3.31
CA GLY A 263 0.76 6.42 -2.25
C GLY A 263 0.01 5.16 -2.69
N PRO A 264 -0.89 5.25 -3.69
CA PRO A 264 -1.65 4.10 -4.19
C PRO A 264 -0.79 2.88 -4.55
N ASP A 265 0.40 3.10 -5.11
CA ASP A 265 1.31 2.00 -5.48
C ASP A 265 1.95 1.32 -4.26
N ILE A 266 2.22 2.06 -3.19
CA ILE A 266 2.64 1.51 -1.89
C ILE A 266 1.49 0.73 -1.25
N GLY A 267 0.28 1.20 -1.38
CA GLY A 267 -0.96 0.52 -1.04
C GLY A 267 -1.03 0.03 0.41
N ARG A 268 -1.75 -1.07 0.62
CA ARG A 268 -1.85 -1.73 1.93
C ARG A 268 -0.65 -2.65 2.13
N SER A 269 0.45 -2.05 2.56
CA SER A 269 1.72 -2.74 2.81
C SER A 269 1.92 -3.06 4.29
N VAL A 270 2.66 -4.13 4.53
CA VAL A 270 3.14 -4.53 5.85
C VAL A 270 4.61 -4.12 5.96
N VAL A 271 4.96 -3.47 7.06
CA VAL A 271 6.33 -3.05 7.37
C VAL A 271 6.76 -3.61 8.72
N ALA A 272 8.06 -3.81 8.91
CA ALA A 272 8.68 -4.07 10.21
C ALA A 272 9.48 -2.83 10.65
N GLU A 273 9.86 -2.82 11.93
CA GLU A 273 10.73 -1.81 12.52
C GLU A 273 12.09 -1.73 11.79
N PRO A 274 12.76 -0.57 11.80
CA PRO A 274 14.14 -0.47 11.32
C PRO A 274 15.08 -1.26 12.23
N GLY A 275 16.17 -1.80 11.69
CA GLY A 275 17.16 -2.52 12.52
C GLY A 275 16.81 -3.97 12.89
N ILE A 276 15.71 -4.50 12.40
CA ILE A 276 15.40 -5.95 12.52
C ILE A 276 16.57 -6.79 11.95
N PRO A 277 17.00 -7.88 12.63
CA PRO A 277 18.01 -8.79 12.10
C PRO A 277 17.64 -9.33 10.70
N ALA A 278 18.63 -9.36 9.81
CA ALA A 278 18.41 -9.68 8.39
C ALA A 278 17.75 -11.05 8.17
N GLU A 279 18.08 -12.06 8.96
CA GLU A 279 17.49 -13.39 8.89
C GLU A 279 16.00 -13.38 9.25
N ARG A 280 15.58 -12.53 10.21
CA ARG A 280 14.16 -12.38 10.58
C ARG A 280 13.39 -11.58 9.56
N ALA A 281 13.99 -10.51 9.01
CA ALA A 281 13.41 -9.77 7.89
C ALA A 281 13.16 -10.68 6.68
N ALA A 282 14.15 -11.49 6.30
CA ALA A 282 14.02 -12.46 5.23
C ALA A 282 12.96 -13.54 5.52
N ALA A 283 12.86 -14.00 6.76
CA ALA A 283 11.84 -14.96 7.17
C ALA A 283 10.42 -14.37 7.10
N LEU A 284 10.22 -13.13 7.55
CA LEU A 284 8.94 -12.44 7.45
C LEU A 284 8.53 -12.20 5.97
N ARG A 285 9.47 -11.83 5.10
CA ARG A 285 9.22 -11.69 3.66
C ARG A 285 8.83 -13.01 3.00
N ARG A 286 9.53 -14.11 3.32
CA ARG A 286 9.13 -15.45 2.86
C ARG A 286 7.75 -15.86 3.37
N ALA A 287 7.47 -15.60 4.65
CA ALA A 287 6.16 -15.87 5.22
C ALA A 287 5.06 -15.04 4.53
N PHE A 288 5.35 -13.79 4.20
CA PHE A 288 4.44 -12.94 3.42
C PHE A 288 4.16 -13.52 2.03
N ALA A 289 5.20 -13.86 1.28
CA ALA A 289 5.05 -14.46 -0.05
C ALA A 289 4.26 -15.78 0.01
N ALA A 290 4.53 -16.63 1.01
CA ALA A 290 3.77 -17.85 1.24
C ALA A 290 2.30 -17.58 1.59
N THR A 291 2.02 -16.52 2.36
CA THR A 291 0.63 -16.11 2.67
C THR A 291 -0.10 -15.64 1.41
N MET A 292 0.54 -14.86 0.56
CA MET A 292 -0.07 -14.39 -0.71
C MET A 292 -0.39 -15.54 -1.67
N ALA A 293 0.34 -16.63 -1.58
CA ALA A 293 0.13 -17.85 -2.38
C ALA A 293 -0.74 -18.91 -1.67
N ASP A 294 -1.12 -18.71 -0.40
CA ASP A 294 -1.93 -19.67 0.36
C ASP A 294 -3.36 -19.71 -0.19
N PRO A 295 -3.83 -20.87 -0.72
CA PRO A 295 -5.19 -20.98 -1.27
C PRO A 295 -6.29 -20.58 -0.26
N ALA A 296 -6.09 -20.83 1.04
CA ALA A 296 -7.06 -20.46 2.06
C ALA A 296 -7.14 -18.93 2.26
N PHE A 297 -6.02 -18.22 2.16
CA PHE A 297 -5.99 -16.76 2.19
C PHE A 297 -6.64 -16.17 0.93
N VAL A 298 -6.26 -16.67 -0.25
CA VAL A 298 -6.81 -16.21 -1.54
C VAL A 298 -8.32 -16.40 -1.58
N GLU A 299 -8.83 -17.54 -1.10
CA GLU A 299 -10.26 -17.82 -1.06
C GLU A 299 -11.00 -16.91 -0.06
N GLU A 300 -10.40 -16.62 1.12
CA GLU A 300 -11.00 -15.71 2.09
C GLU A 300 -11.06 -14.26 1.54
N ILE A 301 -10.00 -13.79 0.89
CA ILE A 301 -9.96 -12.49 0.19
C ILE A 301 -11.07 -12.42 -0.85
N ARG A 302 -11.20 -13.44 -1.72
CA ARG A 302 -12.23 -13.52 -2.76
C ARG A 302 -13.64 -13.53 -2.18
N HIS A 303 -13.87 -14.34 -1.16
CA HIS A 303 -15.18 -14.45 -0.50
C HIS A 303 -15.63 -13.13 0.15
N ARG A 304 -14.66 -12.34 0.63
CA ARG A 304 -14.93 -11.01 1.21
C ARG A 304 -14.95 -9.89 0.17
N HIS A 305 -14.81 -10.20 -1.12
CA HIS A 305 -14.71 -9.22 -2.21
C HIS A 305 -13.59 -8.19 -2.00
N LEU A 306 -12.46 -8.64 -1.45
CA LEU A 306 -11.27 -7.81 -1.25
C LEU A 306 -10.31 -7.97 -2.44
N GLY A 307 -9.55 -6.92 -2.75
CA GLY A 307 -8.50 -6.96 -3.77
C GLY A 307 -7.27 -7.72 -3.29
N LEU A 308 -6.56 -8.35 -4.22
CA LEU A 308 -5.26 -9.00 -4.00
C LEU A 308 -4.35 -8.71 -5.19
N GLU A 309 -3.36 -7.84 -4.96
CA GLU A 309 -2.33 -7.45 -5.94
C GLU A 309 -0.97 -7.37 -5.23
N PRO A 310 -0.38 -8.53 -4.90
CA PRO A 310 0.80 -8.56 -4.06
C PRO A 310 2.04 -7.99 -4.75
N LEU A 311 2.86 -7.27 -3.97
CA LEU A 311 4.25 -6.97 -4.28
C LEU A 311 5.15 -7.50 -3.17
N SER A 312 6.35 -7.91 -3.54
CA SER A 312 7.39 -8.28 -2.58
C SER A 312 7.84 -7.09 -1.74
N GLY A 313 8.46 -7.36 -0.60
CA GLY A 313 9.02 -6.30 0.25
C GLY A 313 10.10 -5.49 -0.44
N GLU A 314 10.86 -6.13 -1.32
CA GLU A 314 11.92 -5.50 -2.12
C GLU A 314 11.33 -4.51 -3.13
N GLU A 315 10.26 -4.90 -3.84
CA GLU A 315 9.58 -4.02 -4.79
C GLU A 315 8.98 -2.79 -4.09
N VAL A 316 8.31 -2.98 -2.95
CA VAL A 316 7.79 -1.84 -2.16
C VAL A 316 8.93 -0.96 -1.65
N GLN A 317 10.04 -1.56 -1.17
CA GLN A 317 11.23 -0.81 -0.74
C GLN A 317 11.78 0.07 -1.86
N HIS A 318 11.79 -0.42 -3.11
CA HIS A 318 12.19 0.35 -4.28
C HIS A 318 11.24 1.53 -4.56
N LEU A 319 9.93 1.32 -4.50
CA LEU A 319 8.94 2.39 -4.67
C LEU A 319 9.14 3.50 -3.63
N VAL A 320 9.34 3.12 -2.38
CA VAL A 320 9.60 4.08 -1.29
C VAL A 320 10.93 4.81 -1.48
N ALA A 321 11.99 4.10 -1.82
CA ALA A 321 13.29 4.69 -2.07
C ALA A 321 13.25 5.70 -3.23
N ALA A 322 12.55 5.37 -4.31
CA ALA A 322 12.36 6.27 -5.45
C ALA A 322 11.61 7.56 -5.04
N SER A 323 10.56 7.44 -4.22
CA SER A 323 9.82 8.60 -3.70
C SER A 323 10.70 9.51 -2.83
N VAL A 324 11.52 8.92 -1.95
CA VAL A 324 12.44 9.66 -1.05
C VAL A 324 13.62 10.29 -1.83
N ALA A 325 14.05 9.64 -2.91
CA ALA A 325 15.14 10.14 -3.77
C ALA A 325 14.73 11.30 -4.68
N THR A 326 13.45 11.71 -4.69
CA THR A 326 12.99 12.89 -5.45
C THR A 326 13.84 14.11 -5.08
N PRO A 327 14.41 14.85 -6.06
CA PRO A 327 15.24 16.00 -5.78
C PRO A 327 14.53 17.06 -4.92
N ALA A 328 15.25 17.65 -3.95
CA ALA A 328 14.68 18.57 -2.97
C ALA A 328 13.91 19.74 -3.59
N HIS A 329 14.39 20.29 -4.73
CA HIS A 329 13.69 21.37 -5.42
C HIS A 329 12.34 20.93 -6.00
N LEU A 330 12.21 19.66 -6.45
CA LEU A 330 10.94 19.12 -6.94
C LEU A 330 10.00 18.75 -5.79
N VAL A 331 10.55 18.31 -4.65
CA VAL A 331 9.77 18.13 -3.42
C VAL A 331 9.18 19.48 -2.97
N GLU A 332 9.98 20.54 -3.00
CA GLU A 332 9.51 21.89 -2.64
C GLU A 332 8.44 22.39 -3.62
N GLU A 333 8.60 22.08 -4.89
CA GLU A 333 7.58 22.37 -5.89
C GLU A 333 6.29 21.58 -5.64
N ALA A 334 6.37 20.28 -5.37
CA ALA A 334 5.22 19.43 -5.04
C ALA A 334 4.47 19.94 -3.80
N ARG A 335 5.17 20.49 -2.81
CA ARG A 335 4.55 21.12 -1.62
C ARG A 335 3.61 22.26 -1.98
N ARG A 336 3.89 23.03 -3.04
CA ARG A 336 3.03 24.13 -3.47
C ARG A 336 1.65 23.67 -3.94
N TYR A 337 1.53 22.45 -4.44
CA TYR A 337 0.24 21.90 -4.82
C TYR A 337 -0.60 21.47 -3.61
N ILE A 338 0.06 21.14 -2.49
CA ILE A 338 -0.59 20.64 -1.25
C ILE A 338 -0.89 21.80 -0.29
N ALA A 339 -0.13 22.89 -0.35
CA ALA A 339 -0.37 24.05 0.48
C ALA A 339 -1.79 24.64 0.21
N PRO A 340 -2.50 25.10 1.25
CA PRO A 340 -3.74 25.84 1.05
C PRO A 340 -3.42 27.01 0.11
N ARG A 341 -4.01 27.03 -1.08
CA ARG A 341 -3.97 28.25 -1.90
C ARG A 341 -4.76 29.30 -1.11
N GLU A 342 -4.09 30.39 -0.75
CA GLU A 342 -4.82 31.58 -0.28
C GLU A 342 -5.90 31.84 -1.32
N THR A 343 -7.15 31.80 -0.89
CA THR A 343 -8.27 32.17 -1.75
C THR A 343 -8.00 33.60 -2.19
N LEU A 344 -7.58 33.75 -3.44
CA LEU A 344 -7.59 35.06 -4.09
C LEU A 344 -9.02 35.57 -3.94
N LYS A 345 -9.20 36.55 -3.06
CA LYS A 345 -10.44 37.27 -2.84
C LYS A 345 -10.87 38.04 -4.09
#